data_211aceaef4a7f1a8dec2b123bbcfdb65
#
_entry.id   211aceaef4a7f1a8dec2b123bbcfdb65
#
_cell.length_a   1.000
_cell.length_b   1.000
_cell.length_c   1.000
_cell.angle_alpha   90.00
_cell.angle_beta   90.00
_cell.angle_gamma   90.00
#
_symmetry.space_group_name_H-M   'P 1'
#
loop_
_entity.id
_entity.type
_entity.pdbx_description
1 polymer ?
#
loop_
_entity_poly.entity_id
_entity_poly.type
_entity_poly.pdbx_seq_one_letter_code
_entity_poly.pdbx_strand_id
1 'polypeptide(L)'
;MLKVKLNHLLIAASLFVATLLPLQLLADTVLPQYSDDVHLGVTSCAGSTCHGATSPWKGSTVLQNEYITWDRYDPHSKAYSVLLNDVSKQMAKNLGIGKAHEAKICLDCHADNVAEKNRGRVFQISDGVGCEACHGGGERWLGLHVSGVASHQDNLDAGLYPTEDPVKRAELCLSCHFGDDKKIVTHRIMGAGHPRL
;
A
#
# COMPACT_ATOMS: atom_id res chain seq x y z
N MET A 1 23.88 -56.36 19.84
CA MET A 1 23.11 -55.34 20.62
C MET A 1 23.65 -53.91 20.42
N LEU A 2 24.93 -53.65 20.14
CA LEU A 2 25.49 -52.30 19.96
C LEU A 2 25.00 -51.59 18.69
N LYS A 3 24.88 -52.28 17.53
CA LYS A 3 24.46 -51.69 16.25
C LYS A 3 23.02 -51.19 16.27
N VAL A 4 22.11 -51.84 16.98
CA VAL A 4 20.70 -51.42 17.08
C VAL A 4 20.56 -50.16 17.90
N LYS A 5 21.32 -50.01 18.97
CA LYS A 5 21.32 -48.77 19.79
C LYS A 5 21.88 -47.55 19.03
N LEU A 6 22.88 -47.74 18.16
CA LEU A 6 23.46 -46.68 17.35
C LEU A 6 22.45 -46.16 16.30
N ASN A 7 21.70 -47.06 15.66
CA ASN A 7 20.67 -46.66 14.67
C ASN A 7 19.52 -45.84 15.31
N HIS A 8 19.08 -46.23 16.53
CA HIS A 8 18.05 -45.46 17.25
C HIS A 8 18.55 -44.07 17.65
N LEU A 9 19.83 -43.93 18.01
CA LEU A 9 20.43 -42.65 18.35
C LEU A 9 20.54 -41.72 17.14
N LEU A 10 20.89 -42.26 15.97
CA LEU A 10 20.95 -41.49 14.71
C LEU A 10 19.58 -41.05 14.23
N ILE A 11 18.55 -41.91 14.36
CA ILE A 11 17.16 -41.54 14.00
C ILE A 11 16.62 -40.48 14.95
N ALA A 12 16.89 -40.59 16.27
CA ALA A 12 16.44 -39.57 17.22
C ALA A 12 17.15 -38.22 17.00
N ALA A 13 18.45 -38.23 16.65
CA ALA A 13 19.17 -37.00 16.31
C ALA A 13 18.66 -36.34 15.02
N SER A 14 18.31 -37.16 14.00
CA SER A 14 17.74 -36.66 12.74
C SER A 14 16.34 -36.04 12.93
N LEU A 15 15.51 -36.63 13.78
CA LEU A 15 14.19 -36.07 14.12
C LEU A 15 14.30 -34.78 14.94
N PHE A 16 15.28 -34.67 15.81
CA PHE A 16 15.48 -33.46 16.62
C PHE A 16 16.01 -32.29 15.79
N VAL A 17 16.86 -32.53 14.78
CA VAL A 17 17.35 -31.48 13.86
C VAL A 17 16.23 -31.01 12.95
N ALA A 18 15.30 -31.88 12.51
CA ALA A 18 14.17 -31.48 11.68
C ALA A 18 13.18 -30.53 12.41
N THR A 19 13.08 -30.62 13.74
CA THR A 19 12.22 -29.74 14.55
C THR A 19 12.84 -28.36 14.85
N LEU A 20 14.15 -28.19 14.59
CA LEU A 20 14.87 -26.92 14.79
C LEU A 20 14.98 -26.06 13.54
N LEU A 21 14.42 -26.51 12.40
CA LEU A 21 14.23 -25.61 11.26
C LEU A 21 13.30 -24.48 11.69
N PRO A 22 13.75 -23.21 11.68
CA PRO A 22 12.88 -22.11 11.97
C PRO A 22 11.74 -22.17 10.97
N LEU A 23 10.52 -22.34 11.47
CA LEU A 23 9.32 -22.04 10.70
C LEU A 23 9.46 -20.54 10.38
N GLN A 24 9.97 -20.23 9.19
CA GLN A 24 9.92 -18.86 8.71
C GLN A 24 8.41 -18.55 8.60
N LEU A 25 7.86 -17.91 9.64
CA LEU A 25 6.63 -17.17 9.49
C LEU A 25 6.94 -16.17 8.36
N LEU A 26 6.42 -16.45 7.17
CA LEU A 26 6.28 -15.44 6.16
C LEU A 26 5.40 -14.38 6.82
N ALA A 27 6.01 -13.33 7.31
CA ALA A 27 5.26 -12.18 7.81
C ALA A 27 4.43 -11.71 6.62
N ASP A 28 3.12 -11.87 6.73
CA ASP A 28 2.21 -11.47 5.68
C ASP A 28 2.36 -9.96 5.52
N THR A 29 2.73 -9.52 4.32
CA THR A 29 3.00 -8.10 4.08
C THR A 29 1.69 -7.33 4.25
N VAL A 30 1.62 -6.50 5.27
CA VAL A 30 0.43 -5.69 5.56
C VAL A 30 0.23 -4.67 4.45
N LEU A 31 -1.00 -4.54 3.96
CA LEU A 31 -1.33 -3.52 2.95
C LEU A 31 -1.03 -2.11 3.50
N PRO A 32 -0.54 -1.18 2.66
CA PRO A 32 -0.12 0.17 3.08
C PRO A 32 -1.10 0.89 3.99
N GLN A 33 -2.38 0.86 3.65
CA GLN A 33 -3.43 1.54 4.42
C GLN A 33 -3.69 0.94 5.81
N TYR A 34 -3.12 -0.21 6.13
CA TYR A 34 -3.27 -0.89 7.43
C TYR A 34 -1.96 -0.95 8.21
N SER A 35 -0.86 -0.45 7.64
CA SER A 35 0.41 -0.26 8.33
C SER A 35 0.30 0.85 9.39
N ASP A 36 1.13 0.76 10.43
CA ASP A 36 1.29 1.84 11.41
C ASP A 36 2.36 2.86 10.99
N ASP A 37 2.96 2.71 9.81
CA ASP A 37 3.95 3.65 9.30
C ASP A 37 3.34 5.01 8.97
N VAL A 38 4.13 6.08 9.16
CA VAL A 38 3.68 7.43 8.82
C VAL A 38 3.79 7.66 7.31
N HIS A 39 2.68 8.08 6.70
CA HIS A 39 2.62 8.54 5.32
C HIS A 39 3.03 10.01 5.26
N LEU A 40 4.12 10.30 4.57
CA LEU A 40 4.72 11.63 4.54
C LEU A 40 3.96 12.63 3.66
N GLY A 41 3.25 12.12 2.65
CA GLY A 41 2.50 12.88 1.66
C GLY A 41 3.22 12.98 0.31
N VAL A 42 2.43 13.11 -0.75
CA VAL A 42 2.85 13.06 -2.17
C VAL A 42 4.00 14.01 -2.48
N THR A 43 3.99 15.21 -1.88
CA THR A 43 5.03 16.23 -2.10
C THR A 43 6.42 15.79 -1.63
N SER A 44 6.51 14.81 -0.73
CA SER A 44 7.78 14.23 -0.28
C SER A 44 8.49 13.43 -1.38
N CYS A 45 7.75 12.96 -2.39
CA CYS A 45 8.26 12.20 -3.53
C CYS A 45 8.42 13.06 -4.80
N ALA A 46 7.73 14.22 -4.87
CA ALA A 46 7.52 15.03 -6.07
C ALA A 46 8.70 15.95 -6.46
N GLY A 47 9.84 15.86 -5.77
CA GLY A 47 11.02 16.67 -6.11
C GLY A 47 11.51 16.43 -7.54
N SER A 48 11.94 17.48 -8.24
CA SER A 48 12.40 17.40 -9.66
C SER A 48 13.63 16.53 -9.85
N THR A 49 14.39 16.28 -8.80
CA THR A 49 15.54 15.35 -8.76
C THR A 49 15.17 13.97 -8.25
N CYS A 50 13.90 13.76 -7.90
CA CYS A 50 13.35 12.52 -7.42
C CYS A 50 12.33 12.01 -8.47
N HIS A 51 11.03 12.02 -8.16
CA HIS A 51 9.98 11.50 -9.05
C HIS A 51 9.19 12.59 -9.79
N GLY A 52 9.61 13.86 -9.68
CA GLY A 52 8.95 15.02 -10.30
C GLY A 52 9.68 15.62 -11.50
N ALA A 53 10.56 14.87 -12.18
CA ALA A 53 11.22 15.34 -13.39
C ALA A 53 10.19 15.66 -14.49
N THR A 54 10.35 16.78 -15.19
CA THR A 54 9.42 17.20 -16.25
C THR A 54 9.51 16.37 -17.53
N SER A 55 10.58 15.57 -17.68
CA SER A 55 10.80 14.65 -18.78
C SER A 55 11.38 13.35 -18.23
N PRO A 56 10.97 12.19 -18.78
CA PRO A 56 11.49 10.89 -18.37
C PRO A 56 13.01 10.81 -18.48
N TRP A 57 13.66 10.21 -17.49
CA TRP A 57 15.09 9.92 -17.56
C TRP A 57 15.37 8.83 -18.59
N LYS A 58 16.47 8.99 -19.31
CA LYS A 58 16.92 8.03 -20.33
C LYS A 58 17.91 7.04 -19.72
N GLY A 59 17.77 5.78 -20.11
CA GLY A 59 18.71 4.73 -19.68
C GLY A 59 18.46 4.19 -18.27
N SER A 60 17.30 4.49 -17.67
CA SER A 60 16.83 3.94 -16.40
C SER A 60 15.46 3.31 -16.56
N THR A 61 15.17 2.27 -15.77
CA THR A 61 13.83 1.70 -15.64
C THR A 61 12.94 2.54 -14.74
N VAL A 62 13.53 3.38 -13.88
CA VAL A 62 12.84 4.40 -13.08
C VAL A 62 12.95 5.71 -13.85
N LEU A 63 11.82 6.25 -14.28
CA LEU A 63 11.78 7.39 -15.20
C LEU A 63 11.90 8.74 -14.50
N GLN A 64 11.80 8.78 -13.19
CA GLN A 64 11.89 9.98 -12.34
C GLN A 64 10.80 11.05 -12.64
N ASN A 65 9.77 10.68 -13.40
CA ASN A 65 8.62 11.55 -13.72
C ASN A 65 7.28 10.95 -13.28
N GLU A 66 7.33 10.01 -12.36
CA GLU A 66 6.17 9.24 -11.89
C GLU A 66 5.12 10.15 -11.26
N TYR A 67 5.54 11.19 -10.51
CA TYR A 67 4.62 12.20 -9.96
C TYR A 67 3.86 12.94 -11.08
N ILE A 68 4.55 13.37 -12.14
CA ILE A 68 3.92 14.07 -13.28
C ILE A 68 2.92 13.14 -13.99
N THR A 69 3.28 11.87 -14.15
CA THR A 69 2.42 10.85 -14.76
C THR A 69 1.17 10.63 -13.90
N TRP A 70 1.34 10.45 -12.60
CA TRP A 70 0.25 10.29 -11.64
C TRP A 70 -0.67 11.51 -11.61
N ASP A 71 -0.10 12.71 -11.46
CA ASP A 71 -0.91 13.93 -11.36
C ASP A 71 -1.74 14.20 -12.61
N ARG A 72 -1.17 13.99 -13.81
CA ARG A 72 -1.82 14.39 -15.06
C ARG A 72 -2.66 13.30 -15.70
N TYR A 73 -2.27 12.04 -15.57
CA TYR A 73 -2.81 10.97 -16.39
C TYR A 73 -3.42 9.82 -15.57
N ASP A 74 -3.10 9.70 -14.29
CA ASP A 74 -3.62 8.63 -13.44
C ASP A 74 -4.91 9.09 -12.73
N PRO A 75 -6.04 8.40 -12.92
CA PRO A 75 -7.29 8.70 -12.22
C PRO A 75 -7.20 8.66 -10.69
N HIS A 76 -6.23 7.93 -10.13
CA HIS A 76 -6.01 7.85 -8.69
C HIS A 76 -5.73 9.22 -8.06
N SER A 77 -5.06 10.12 -8.78
CA SER A 77 -4.82 11.50 -8.30
C SER A 77 -6.11 12.33 -8.19
N LYS A 78 -7.17 11.91 -8.86
CA LYS A 78 -8.48 12.59 -8.84
C LYS A 78 -9.51 11.86 -7.95
N ALA A 79 -9.13 10.75 -7.33
CA ALA A 79 -10.03 9.89 -6.59
C ALA A 79 -10.75 10.62 -5.45
N TYR A 80 -10.05 11.50 -4.72
CA TYR A 80 -10.69 12.34 -3.69
C TYR A 80 -11.62 13.39 -4.30
N SER A 81 -11.21 14.02 -5.39
CA SER A 81 -11.99 15.14 -5.98
C SER A 81 -13.36 14.71 -6.47
N VAL A 82 -13.54 13.45 -6.92
CA VAL A 82 -14.85 12.94 -7.33
C VAL A 82 -15.84 12.87 -6.16
N LEU A 83 -15.36 12.76 -4.92
CA LEU A 83 -16.22 12.78 -3.74
C LEU A 83 -16.88 14.14 -3.48
N LEU A 84 -16.39 15.20 -4.14
CA LEU A 84 -16.93 16.56 -4.03
C LEU A 84 -18.00 16.87 -5.07
N ASN A 85 -18.20 16.01 -6.06
CA ASN A 85 -19.19 16.23 -7.12
C ASN A 85 -20.64 15.97 -6.63
N ASP A 86 -21.60 16.37 -7.42
CA ASP A 86 -23.01 16.28 -7.02
C ASP A 86 -23.53 14.83 -6.99
N VAL A 87 -22.97 13.94 -7.81
CA VAL A 87 -23.29 12.51 -7.78
C VAL A 87 -22.89 11.90 -6.45
N SER A 88 -21.66 12.16 -5.99
CA SER A 88 -21.17 11.68 -4.70
C SER A 88 -21.92 12.29 -3.51
N LYS A 89 -22.30 13.57 -3.59
CA LYS A 89 -23.17 14.21 -2.60
C LYS A 89 -24.54 13.52 -2.51
N GLN A 90 -25.13 13.20 -3.68
CA GLN A 90 -26.40 12.48 -3.72
C GLN A 90 -26.26 11.05 -3.16
N MET A 91 -25.18 10.34 -3.48
CA MET A 91 -24.90 9.02 -2.91
C MET A 91 -24.77 9.08 -1.39
N ALA A 92 -24.02 10.04 -0.86
CA ALA A 92 -23.87 10.24 0.57
C ALA A 92 -25.21 10.50 1.26
N LYS A 93 -26.08 11.29 0.63
CA LYS A 93 -27.47 11.52 1.10
C LYS A 93 -28.29 10.24 1.09
N ASN A 94 -28.23 9.46 0.02
CA ASN A 94 -28.95 8.19 -0.10
C ASN A 94 -28.48 7.16 0.97
N LEU A 95 -27.20 7.22 1.33
CA LEU A 95 -26.60 6.37 2.36
C LEU A 95 -26.82 6.88 3.79
N GLY A 96 -27.17 8.15 3.98
CA GLY A 96 -27.29 8.80 5.28
C GLY A 96 -25.96 8.97 6.02
N ILE A 97 -24.84 9.20 5.29
CA ILE A 97 -23.48 9.22 5.85
C ILE A 97 -22.85 10.62 5.94
N GLY A 98 -23.64 11.67 5.78
CA GLY A 98 -23.13 13.04 5.79
C GLY A 98 -22.47 13.43 4.47
N LYS A 99 -21.19 13.84 4.50
CA LYS A 99 -20.45 14.24 3.30
C LYS A 99 -19.59 13.08 2.80
N ALA A 100 -19.60 12.79 1.50
CA ALA A 100 -18.82 11.70 0.91
C ALA A 100 -17.32 11.83 1.20
N HIS A 101 -16.77 13.04 1.08
CA HIS A 101 -15.34 13.32 1.27
C HIS A 101 -14.89 13.37 2.75
N GLU A 102 -15.78 13.14 3.70
CA GLU A 102 -15.49 12.99 5.12
C GLU A 102 -15.82 11.57 5.62
N ALA A 103 -16.55 10.80 4.84
CA ALA A 103 -17.02 9.48 5.22
C ALA A 103 -15.97 8.41 4.96
N LYS A 104 -15.57 7.68 6.03
CA LYS A 104 -14.58 6.61 5.95
C LYS A 104 -14.88 5.60 4.83
N ILE A 105 -16.15 5.19 4.69
CA ILE A 105 -16.59 4.22 3.67
C ILE A 105 -16.29 4.64 2.22
N CYS A 106 -16.15 5.96 1.98
CA CYS A 106 -15.74 6.49 0.69
C CYS A 106 -14.22 6.68 0.64
N LEU A 107 -13.67 7.31 1.67
CA LEU A 107 -12.25 7.65 1.74
C LEU A 107 -11.33 6.43 1.66
N ASP A 108 -11.72 5.28 2.21
CA ASP A 108 -10.91 4.06 2.21
C ASP A 108 -10.52 3.54 0.82
N CYS A 109 -11.25 3.97 -0.23
CA CYS A 109 -10.94 3.65 -1.63
C CYS A 109 -10.60 4.89 -2.46
N HIS A 110 -11.02 6.08 -2.02
CA HIS A 110 -10.86 7.32 -2.78
C HIS A 110 -9.78 8.25 -2.25
N ALA A 111 -9.06 7.85 -1.21
CA ALA A 111 -7.93 8.58 -0.66
C ALA A 111 -6.92 7.62 -0.01
N ASP A 112 -5.75 8.14 0.26
CA ASP A 112 -4.79 7.52 1.18
C ASP A 112 -5.28 7.74 2.62
N ASN A 113 -6.27 6.93 3.04
CA ASN A 113 -7.03 7.15 4.27
C ASN A 113 -6.42 6.45 5.48
N VAL A 114 -5.16 6.77 5.79
CA VAL A 114 -4.51 6.31 7.01
C VAL A 114 -4.99 7.07 8.24
N ALA A 115 -4.79 6.48 9.42
CA ALA A 115 -5.14 7.11 10.69
C ALA A 115 -4.44 8.46 10.83
N GLU A 116 -5.09 9.44 11.50
CA GLU A 116 -4.55 10.79 11.64
C GLU A 116 -3.14 10.81 12.27
N LYS A 117 -2.90 9.94 13.26
CA LYS A 117 -1.58 9.77 13.89
C LYS A 117 -0.47 9.34 12.92
N ASN A 118 -0.85 8.72 11.79
CA ASN A 118 0.05 8.22 10.76
C ASN A 118 0.16 9.20 9.57
N ARG A 119 -0.30 10.44 9.71
CA ARG A 119 -0.20 11.49 8.69
C ARG A 119 0.94 12.43 8.98
N GLY A 120 1.92 12.47 8.09
CA GLY A 120 3.07 13.34 8.19
C GLY A 120 2.72 14.82 7.98
N ARG A 121 3.68 15.69 8.22
CA ARG A 121 3.49 17.14 8.23
C ARG A 121 2.97 17.74 6.91
N VAL A 122 3.30 17.13 5.77
CA VAL A 122 2.87 17.61 4.45
C VAL A 122 1.86 16.68 3.79
N PHE A 123 1.36 15.70 4.53
CA PHE A 123 0.31 14.80 4.07
C PHE A 123 -0.99 15.57 3.82
N GLN A 124 -1.64 15.30 2.70
CA GLN A 124 -2.94 15.85 2.37
C GLN A 124 -3.86 14.74 1.85
N ILE A 125 -4.95 14.48 2.57
CA ILE A 125 -5.94 13.47 2.14
C ILE A 125 -6.59 13.82 0.79
N SER A 126 -6.60 15.11 0.45
CA SER A 126 -7.12 15.63 -0.83
C SER A 126 -6.27 15.26 -2.04
N ASP A 127 -5.05 14.75 -1.85
CA ASP A 127 -4.22 14.25 -2.94
C ASP A 127 -4.80 12.95 -3.56
N GLY A 128 -5.83 12.36 -2.95
CA GLY A 128 -6.47 11.15 -3.44
C GLY A 128 -5.67 9.90 -3.09
N VAL A 129 -5.58 8.93 -4.01
CA VAL A 129 -4.77 7.74 -3.85
C VAL A 129 -3.35 8.07 -4.31
N GLY A 130 -2.53 8.50 -3.36
CA GLY A 130 -1.17 8.97 -3.60
C GLY A 130 -0.12 7.87 -3.66
N CYS A 131 1.14 8.27 -3.70
CA CYS A 131 2.28 7.37 -3.85
C CYS A 131 2.32 6.31 -2.72
N GLU A 132 2.15 6.76 -1.48
CA GLU A 132 2.27 5.91 -0.30
C GLU A 132 1.05 4.98 -0.08
N ALA A 133 -0.08 5.28 -0.70
CA ALA A 133 -1.21 4.35 -0.74
C ALA A 133 -0.87 3.03 -1.45
N CYS A 134 0.15 3.05 -2.33
CA CYS A 134 0.66 1.88 -3.04
C CYS A 134 2.01 1.41 -2.51
N HIS A 135 2.90 2.34 -2.15
CA HIS A 135 4.29 2.03 -1.78
C HIS A 135 4.52 1.90 -0.27
N GLY A 136 3.50 2.16 0.56
CA GLY A 136 3.63 2.19 2.02
C GLY A 136 4.16 3.51 2.55
N GLY A 137 3.89 3.80 3.83
CA GLY A 137 4.33 5.02 4.50
C GLY A 137 5.84 5.20 4.46
N GLY A 138 6.31 6.36 4.01
CA GLY A 138 7.71 6.64 3.70
C GLY A 138 8.61 6.84 4.91
N GLU A 139 8.06 6.96 6.12
CA GLU A 139 8.82 7.35 7.31
C GLU A 139 10.10 6.55 7.51
N ARG A 140 10.04 5.24 7.38
CA ARG A 140 11.17 4.36 7.70
C ARG A 140 12.07 4.08 6.50
N TRP A 141 11.52 4.01 5.29
CA TRP A 141 12.29 3.59 4.11
C TRP A 141 12.79 4.75 3.25
N LEU A 142 12.16 5.94 3.28
CA LEU A 142 12.55 7.04 2.39
C LEU A 142 14.02 7.46 2.58
N GLY A 143 14.51 7.52 3.81
CA GLY A 143 15.91 7.84 4.09
C GLY A 143 16.88 6.82 3.49
N LEU A 144 16.56 5.53 3.56
CA LEU A 144 17.33 4.44 2.94
C LEU A 144 17.27 4.54 1.43
N HIS A 145 16.09 4.76 0.88
CA HIS A 145 15.84 4.87 -0.56
C HIS A 145 16.70 5.96 -1.23
N VAL A 146 16.87 7.11 -0.59
CA VAL A 146 17.65 8.23 -1.13
C VAL A 146 19.13 8.20 -0.73
N SER A 147 19.56 7.25 0.09
CA SER A 147 20.94 7.17 0.59
C SER A 147 21.98 6.84 -0.49
N GLY A 148 21.56 6.18 -1.56
CA GLY A 148 22.43 5.69 -2.64
C GLY A 148 23.28 4.47 -2.28
N VAL A 149 23.15 3.92 -1.05
CA VAL A 149 23.89 2.75 -0.58
C VAL A 149 22.98 1.59 -0.12
N ALA A 150 21.74 1.85 0.23
CA ALA A 150 20.78 0.81 0.59
C ALA A 150 20.29 0.06 -0.66
N SER A 151 20.13 -1.25 -0.50
CA SER A 151 19.55 -2.11 -1.54
C SER A 151 18.03 -1.98 -1.59
N HIS A 152 17.41 -2.52 -2.64
CA HIS A 152 15.95 -2.62 -2.72
C HIS A 152 15.38 -3.45 -1.55
N GLN A 153 16.07 -4.54 -1.17
CA GLN A 153 15.66 -5.38 -0.04
C GLN A 153 15.67 -4.60 1.28
N ASP A 154 16.66 -3.73 1.50
CA ASP A 154 16.70 -2.90 2.72
C ASP A 154 15.48 -1.97 2.80
N ASN A 155 14.99 -1.47 1.66
CA ASN A 155 13.78 -0.66 1.62
C ASN A 155 12.52 -1.50 1.91
N LEU A 156 12.43 -2.72 1.37
CA LEU A 156 11.33 -3.65 1.65
C LEU A 156 11.30 -4.00 3.15
N ASP A 157 12.44 -4.32 3.73
CA ASP A 157 12.57 -4.64 5.15
C ASP A 157 12.21 -3.44 6.05
N ALA A 158 12.37 -2.23 5.53
CA ALA A 158 11.96 -0.99 6.18
C ALA A 158 10.48 -0.59 5.92
N GLY A 159 9.72 -1.39 5.18
CA GLY A 159 8.28 -1.19 4.99
C GLY A 159 7.86 -0.65 3.63
N LEU A 160 8.77 -0.53 2.66
CA LEU A 160 8.37 -0.32 1.26
C LEU A 160 7.52 -1.50 0.80
N TYR A 161 6.33 -1.24 0.29
CA TYR A 161 5.43 -2.31 -0.16
C TYR A 161 5.90 -2.87 -1.52
N PRO A 162 6.01 -4.20 -1.68
CA PRO A 162 6.60 -4.85 -2.85
C PRO A 162 5.64 -4.85 -4.07
N THR A 163 5.42 -3.69 -4.67
CA THR A 163 4.53 -3.54 -5.84
C THR A 163 5.05 -4.23 -7.09
N GLU A 164 6.33 -4.61 -7.16
CA GLU A 164 6.92 -5.43 -8.22
C GLU A 164 6.46 -6.89 -8.16
N ASP A 165 6.13 -7.41 -6.98
CA ASP A 165 5.54 -8.73 -6.82
C ASP A 165 4.10 -8.73 -7.38
N PRO A 166 3.78 -9.57 -8.38
CA PRO A 166 2.47 -9.55 -9.03
C PRO A 166 1.32 -9.99 -8.09
N VAL A 167 1.60 -10.83 -7.10
CA VAL A 167 0.59 -11.28 -6.12
C VAL A 167 0.30 -10.14 -5.15
N LYS A 168 1.34 -9.53 -4.57
CA LYS A 168 1.20 -8.40 -3.65
C LYS A 168 0.57 -7.19 -4.32
N ARG A 169 0.93 -6.90 -5.55
CA ARG A 169 0.28 -5.86 -6.35
C ARG A 169 -1.20 -6.17 -6.59
N ALA A 170 -1.56 -7.42 -6.90
CA ALA A 170 -2.96 -7.80 -7.08
C ALA A 170 -3.76 -7.66 -5.77
N GLU A 171 -3.22 -8.10 -4.64
CA GLU A 171 -3.82 -7.90 -3.31
C GLU A 171 -4.10 -6.42 -3.05
N LEU A 172 -3.12 -5.56 -3.32
CA LEU A 172 -3.23 -4.11 -3.17
C LEU A 172 -4.34 -3.53 -4.05
N CYS A 173 -4.29 -3.78 -5.36
CA CYS A 173 -5.28 -3.24 -6.31
C CYS A 173 -6.69 -3.72 -5.98
N LEU A 174 -6.85 -5.01 -5.72
CA LEU A 174 -8.15 -5.61 -5.44
C LEU A 174 -8.73 -5.15 -4.10
N SER A 175 -7.91 -4.72 -3.16
CA SER A 175 -8.40 -4.21 -1.88
C SER A 175 -9.36 -3.02 -2.05
N CYS A 176 -9.19 -2.20 -3.09
CA CYS A 176 -10.10 -1.10 -3.44
C CYS A 176 -11.02 -1.47 -4.61
N HIS A 177 -10.51 -2.14 -5.66
CA HIS A 177 -11.27 -2.44 -6.87
C HIS A 177 -12.20 -3.66 -6.76
N PHE A 178 -12.12 -4.40 -5.68
CA PHE A 178 -13.02 -5.51 -5.36
C PHE A 178 -13.49 -5.44 -3.90
N GLY A 179 -12.61 -5.05 -3.00
CA GLY A 179 -12.79 -5.01 -1.55
C GLY A 179 -11.97 -6.06 -0.83
N ASP A 180 -11.86 -5.88 0.48
CA ASP A 180 -11.24 -6.81 1.42
C ASP A 180 -12.15 -7.01 2.64
N ASP A 181 -11.66 -7.63 3.71
CA ASP A 181 -12.41 -7.86 4.95
C ASP A 181 -12.76 -6.57 5.72
N LYS A 182 -12.13 -5.44 5.41
CA LYS A 182 -12.31 -4.14 6.09
C LYS A 182 -13.04 -3.11 5.23
N LYS A 183 -12.98 -3.23 3.90
CA LYS A 183 -13.63 -2.31 2.97
C LYS A 183 -14.29 -3.07 1.81
N ILE A 184 -15.59 -2.97 1.72
CA ILE A 184 -16.40 -3.73 0.75
C ILE A 184 -17.37 -2.79 0.06
N VAL A 185 -17.42 -2.86 -1.27
CA VAL A 185 -18.50 -2.25 -2.04
C VAL A 185 -19.75 -3.12 -1.97
N THR A 186 -20.65 -2.75 -1.08
CA THR A 186 -21.88 -3.49 -0.82
C THR A 186 -22.98 -3.15 -1.82
N HIS A 187 -24.00 -4.02 -1.95
CA HIS A 187 -25.21 -3.70 -2.68
C HIS A 187 -25.87 -2.38 -2.25
N ARG A 188 -25.72 -2.00 -0.97
CA ARG A 188 -26.22 -0.72 -0.44
C ARG A 188 -25.50 0.46 -1.09
N ILE A 189 -24.17 0.40 -1.23
CA ILE A 189 -23.37 1.46 -1.89
C ILE A 189 -23.74 1.53 -3.36
N MET A 190 -23.84 0.39 -4.05
CA MET A 190 -24.24 0.34 -5.45
C MET A 190 -25.68 0.81 -5.65
N GLY A 191 -26.60 0.44 -4.77
CA GLY A 191 -27.99 0.91 -4.78
C GLY A 191 -28.12 2.42 -4.49
N ALA A 192 -27.14 3.02 -3.83
CA ALA A 192 -27.07 4.46 -3.62
C ALA A 192 -26.59 5.24 -4.86
N GLY A 193 -26.08 4.55 -5.89
CA GLY A 193 -25.64 5.13 -7.16
C GLY A 193 -24.16 4.97 -7.49
N HIS A 194 -23.39 4.20 -6.68
CA HIS A 194 -22.00 3.94 -7.00
C HIS A 194 -21.88 3.11 -8.30
N PRO A 195 -21.03 3.52 -9.26
CA PRO A 195 -20.81 2.74 -10.47
C PRO A 195 -20.21 1.38 -10.15
N ARG A 196 -20.27 0.48 -11.12
CA ARG A 196 -19.58 -0.83 -11.00
C ARG A 196 -18.07 -0.60 -10.98
N LEU A 197 -17.37 -1.42 -10.16
CA LEU A 197 -15.93 -1.46 -10.12
C LEU A 197 -15.35 -2.20 -11.33
#